data_18ac819796e10c06c1a13037aaba5d5a
#
_entry.id   18ac819796e10c06c1a13037aaba5d5a
#
_cell.length_a   1.000
_cell.length_b   1.000
_cell.length_c   1.000
_cell.angle_alpha   90.00
_cell.angle_beta   90.00
_cell.angle_gamma   90.00
#
_symmetry.space_group_name_H-M   'P 1'
#
loop_
_entity.id
_entity.type
_entity.pdbx_description
1 polymer ?
#
loop_
_entity_poly.entity_id
_entity_poly.type
_entity_poly.pdbx_seq_one_letter_code
_entity_poly.pdbx_strand_id
1 'polypeptide(L)'
;YVTKLPIDAVLMAGGKGERLRPLTEKTPKPLIKVGDKCIIDYNIDRLLSYGLNHISVTVNYLGDQIEEHFREERDGVKIVTVREPKYLGTIGSIKFVETFYNDTVLVMNSDLFTNIDFEDFFLHFCQHDADMSVAAVPYVVKVPYGVFNLEGREIKGVTEKPTISYYANAGIYLIK
;
A
#
# COMPACT_ATOMS: atom_id res chain seq x y z
N TYR A 1 3.94 7.83 -24.90
CA TYR A 1 5.08 7.17 -24.25
C TYR A 1 4.50 6.41 -23.07
N VAL A 2 4.58 5.08 -23.07
CA VAL A 2 4.23 4.27 -21.92
C VAL A 2 5.54 4.03 -21.17
N THR A 3 5.68 4.62 -19.99
CA THR A 3 6.83 4.35 -19.12
C THR A 3 6.78 2.91 -18.66
N LYS A 4 7.85 2.18 -18.87
CA LYS A 4 8.00 0.81 -18.37
C LYS A 4 8.98 0.84 -17.20
N LEU A 5 8.47 0.71 -15.98
CA LEU A 5 9.30 0.68 -14.77
C LEU A 5 9.92 -0.71 -14.58
N PRO A 6 11.25 -0.81 -14.36
CA PRO A 6 11.93 -2.09 -14.10
C PRO A 6 11.79 -2.47 -12.62
N ILE A 7 10.56 -2.71 -12.17
CA ILE A 7 10.25 -3.08 -10.79
C ILE A 7 9.21 -4.21 -10.76
N ASP A 8 9.26 -5.04 -9.75
CA ASP A 8 8.22 -5.99 -9.42
C ASP A 8 7.22 -5.34 -8.45
N ALA A 9 6.00 -5.84 -8.39
CA ALA A 9 5.01 -5.34 -7.44
C ALA A 9 4.45 -6.46 -6.55
N VAL A 10 4.24 -6.14 -5.27
CA VAL A 10 3.55 -7.00 -4.32
C VAL A 10 2.42 -6.21 -3.65
N LEU A 11 1.18 -6.63 -3.89
CA LEU A 11 0.00 -6.08 -3.23
C LEU A 11 -0.37 -6.94 -2.02
N MET A 12 -0.47 -6.32 -0.86
CA MET A 12 -0.79 -7.00 0.39
C MET A 12 -2.31 -7.07 0.58
N ALA A 13 -2.89 -8.26 0.49
CA ALA A 13 -4.32 -8.52 0.55
C ALA A 13 -4.75 -9.51 1.65
N GLY A 14 -3.87 -9.82 2.60
CA GLY A 14 -4.12 -10.80 3.67
C GLY A 14 -4.94 -10.30 4.86
N GLY A 15 -5.28 -9.01 4.92
CA GLY A 15 -5.95 -8.38 6.06
C GLY A 15 -7.43 -8.75 6.18
N LYS A 16 -7.94 -8.84 7.43
CA LYS A 16 -9.35 -9.16 7.73
C LYS A 16 -10.35 -8.02 7.46
N GLY A 17 -9.87 -6.77 7.32
CA GLY A 17 -10.75 -5.62 7.07
C GLY A 17 -11.78 -5.34 8.16
N GLU A 18 -11.47 -5.60 9.43
CA GLU A 18 -12.42 -5.59 10.57
C GLU A 18 -13.21 -4.28 10.71
N ARG A 19 -12.62 -3.14 10.33
CA ARG A 19 -13.29 -1.82 10.40
C ARG A 19 -14.47 -1.67 9.45
N LEU A 20 -14.57 -2.52 8.41
CA LEU A 20 -15.62 -2.49 7.40
C LEU A 20 -16.70 -3.59 7.63
N ARG A 21 -16.68 -4.27 8.77
CA ARG A 21 -17.74 -5.23 9.09
C ARG A 21 -19.10 -4.53 9.16
N PRO A 22 -20.18 -5.18 8.67
CA PRO A 22 -20.28 -6.60 8.27
C PRO A 22 -19.86 -6.90 6.82
N LEU A 23 -19.51 -5.90 6.00
CA LEU A 23 -19.20 -6.08 4.57
C LEU A 23 -18.06 -7.09 4.34
N THR A 24 -17.05 -7.05 5.21
CA THR A 24 -15.85 -7.89 5.11
C THR A 24 -15.98 -9.28 5.75
N GLU A 25 -17.14 -9.65 6.25
CA GLU A 25 -17.37 -11.00 6.78
C GLU A 25 -17.48 -12.07 5.67
N LYS A 26 -17.98 -11.66 4.51
CA LYS A 26 -18.22 -12.58 3.37
C LYS A 26 -17.39 -12.24 2.13
N THR A 27 -16.85 -11.02 2.05
CA THR A 27 -16.07 -10.54 0.91
C THR A 27 -14.78 -9.92 1.42
N PRO A 28 -13.60 -10.35 0.95
CA PRO A 28 -12.35 -9.73 1.39
C PRO A 28 -12.31 -8.27 0.94
N LYS A 29 -11.76 -7.39 1.79
CA LYS A 29 -11.74 -5.94 1.56
C LYS A 29 -11.26 -5.54 0.15
N PRO A 30 -10.21 -6.16 -0.43
CA PRO A 30 -9.74 -5.83 -1.78
C PRO A 30 -10.78 -6.07 -2.88
N LEU A 31 -11.71 -7.01 -2.68
CA LEU A 31 -12.77 -7.34 -3.63
C LEU A 31 -14.09 -6.58 -3.41
N ILE A 32 -14.13 -5.65 -2.45
CA ILE A 32 -15.28 -4.75 -2.31
C ILE A 32 -15.31 -3.85 -3.55
N LYS A 33 -16.49 -3.74 -4.17
CA LYS A 33 -16.68 -2.89 -5.34
C LYS A 33 -16.82 -1.43 -4.95
N VAL A 34 -16.17 -0.59 -5.74
CA VAL A 34 -16.34 0.87 -5.73
C VAL A 34 -16.62 1.28 -7.17
N GLY A 35 -17.87 1.68 -7.42
CA GLY A 35 -18.37 1.77 -8.78
C GLY A 35 -18.53 0.38 -9.41
N ASP A 36 -17.97 0.18 -10.57
CA ASP A 36 -18.06 -1.04 -11.38
C ASP A 36 -16.91 -2.03 -11.17
N LYS A 37 -15.81 -1.61 -10.50
CA LYS A 37 -14.62 -2.43 -10.27
C LYS A 37 -14.36 -2.70 -8.78
N CYS A 38 -13.63 -3.78 -8.47
CA CYS A 38 -13.10 -4.02 -7.14
C CYS A 38 -11.97 -3.03 -6.81
N ILE A 39 -11.77 -2.74 -5.52
CA ILE A 39 -10.71 -1.81 -5.09
C ILE A 39 -9.33 -2.23 -5.62
N ILE A 40 -9.02 -3.53 -5.52
CA ILE A 40 -7.73 -4.06 -5.98
C ILE A 40 -7.53 -3.88 -7.49
N ASP A 41 -8.60 -3.92 -8.29
CA ASP A 41 -8.51 -3.80 -9.74
C ASP A 41 -8.03 -2.41 -10.17
N TYR A 42 -8.42 -1.36 -9.45
CA TYR A 42 -7.92 0.00 -9.72
C TYR A 42 -6.39 0.07 -9.52
N ASN A 43 -5.87 -0.62 -8.50
CA ASN A 43 -4.42 -0.66 -8.25
C ASN A 43 -3.70 -1.48 -9.31
N ILE A 44 -4.23 -2.66 -9.67
CA ILE A 44 -3.65 -3.51 -10.73
C ILE A 44 -3.61 -2.76 -12.07
N ASP A 45 -4.74 -2.18 -12.51
CA ASP A 45 -4.82 -1.44 -13.77
C ASP A 45 -3.80 -0.28 -13.81
N ARG A 46 -3.63 0.40 -12.65
CA ARG A 46 -2.65 1.47 -12.53
C ARG A 46 -1.22 0.95 -12.67
N LEU A 47 -0.87 -0.15 -12.02
CA LEU A 47 0.46 -0.76 -12.14
C LEU A 47 0.74 -1.23 -13.57
N LEU A 48 -0.24 -1.85 -14.23
CA LEU A 48 -0.14 -2.24 -15.64
C LEU A 48 0.07 -1.02 -16.54
N SER A 49 -0.54 0.13 -16.24
CA SER A 49 -0.32 1.38 -17.00
C SER A 49 1.11 1.93 -16.93
N TYR A 50 1.87 1.58 -15.87
CA TYR A 50 3.31 1.85 -15.77
C TYR A 50 4.18 0.71 -16.31
N GLY A 51 3.58 -0.26 -17.01
CA GLY A 51 4.27 -1.35 -17.68
C GLY A 51 4.82 -2.43 -16.76
N LEU A 52 4.34 -2.52 -15.50
CA LEU A 52 4.68 -3.62 -14.61
C LEU A 52 4.02 -4.91 -15.12
N ASN A 53 4.80 -5.96 -15.25
CA ASN A 53 4.34 -7.26 -15.72
C ASN A 53 4.64 -8.41 -14.74
N HIS A 54 5.28 -8.12 -13.62
CA HIS A 54 5.52 -9.06 -12.52
C HIS A 54 4.80 -8.55 -11.28
N ILE A 55 3.57 -9.03 -11.07
CA ILE A 55 2.70 -8.57 -9.99
C ILE A 55 2.26 -9.78 -9.16
N SER A 56 2.54 -9.72 -7.86
CA SER A 56 2.11 -10.71 -6.88
C SER A 56 1.07 -10.10 -5.92
N VAL A 57 0.12 -10.91 -5.48
CA VAL A 57 -0.87 -10.53 -4.47
C VAL A 57 -0.79 -11.51 -3.31
N THR A 58 -0.39 -11.03 -2.14
CA THR A 58 -0.34 -11.90 -0.95
C THR A 58 -1.71 -12.01 -0.32
N VAL A 59 -2.15 -13.23 -0.03
CA VAL A 59 -3.52 -13.53 0.44
C VAL A 59 -3.50 -14.36 1.73
N ASN A 60 -4.50 -14.16 2.58
CA ASN A 60 -4.72 -14.95 3.78
C ASN A 60 -6.23 -15.07 4.06
N TYR A 61 -6.85 -14.07 4.71
CA TYR A 61 -8.28 -14.07 5.02
C TYR A 61 -9.12 -14.06 3.75
N LEU A 62 -10.03 -15.04 3.61
CA LEU A 62 -10.86 -15.26 2.42
C LEU A 62 -10.03 -15.30 1.11
N GLY A 63 -8.80 -15.81 1.19
CA GLY A 63 -7.84 -15.80 0.09
C GLY A 63 -8.34 -16.54 -1.15
N ASP A 64 -9.14 -17.62 -1.00
CA ASP A 64 -9.70 -18.37 -2.11
C ASP A 64 -10.49 -17.48 -3.09
N GLN A 65 -11.20 -16.47 -2.59
CA GLN A 65 -11.94 -15.54 -3.43
C GLN A 65 -10.99 -14.62 -4.26
N ILE A 66 -9.86 -14.23 -3.68
CA ILE A 66 -8.87 -13.42 -4.38
C ILE A 66 -8.11 -14.26 -5.41
N GLU A 67 -7.79 -15.51 -5.07
CA GLU A 67 -7.16 -16.47 -6.01
C GLU A 67 -8.07 -16.74 -7.20
N GLU A 68 -9.38 -16.94 -6.97
CA GLU A 68 -10.36 -17.10 -8.04
C GLU A 68 -10.47 -15.85 -8.91
N HIS A 69 -10.45 -14.65 -8.30
CA HIS A 69 -10.53 -13.37 -8.99
C HIS A 69 -9.36 -13.14 -9.97
N PHE A 70 -8.17 -13.65 -9.65
CA PHE A 70 -6.97 -13.57 -10.47
C PHE A 70 -6.61 -14.87 -11.19
N ARG A 71 -7.58 -15.78 -11.36
CA ARG A 71 -7.36 -17.03 -12.10
C ARG A 71 -6.90 -16.77 -13.52
N GLU A 72 -7.50 -15.80 -14.19
CA GLU A 72 -7.19 -15.43 -15.57
C GLU A 72 -6.22 -14.24 -15.63
N GLU A 73 -5.50 -14.16 -16.74
CA GLU A 73 -4.60 -13.04 -17.02
C GLU A 73 -5.37 -11.74 -17.23
N ARG A 74 -4.73 -10.62 -16.87
CA ARG A 74 -5.22 -9.27 -17.11
C ARG A 74 -4.28 -8.55 -18.06
N ASP A 75 -4.81 -8.08 -19.19
CA ASP A 75 -4.03 -7.42 -20.23
C ASP A 75 -2.76 -8.23 -20.63
N GLY A 76 -2.88 -9.57 -20.66
CA GLY A 76 -1.77 -10.46 -20.95
C GLY A 76 -0.76 -10.64 -19.81
N VAL A 77 -1.06 -10.13 -18.61
CA VAL A 77 -0.22 -10.29 -17.41
C VAL A 77 -0.86 -11.24 -16.42
N LYS A 78 -0.11 -12.26 -16.03
CA LYS A 78 -0.51 -13.18 -14.97
C LYS A 78 -0.28 -12.55 -13.60
N ILE A 79 -1.34 -12.35 -12.84
CA ILE A 79 -1.25 -11.95 -11.44
C ILE A 79 -1.04 -13.20 -10.58
N VAL A 80 0.07 -13.24 -9.86
CA VAL A 80 0.44 -14.40 -9.03
C VAL A 80 -0.11 -14.21 -7.62
N THR A 81 -0.96 -15.10 -7.15
CA THR A 81 -1.43 -15.09 -5.76
C THR A 81 -0.50 -15.92 -4.88
N VAL A 82 -0.11 -15.38 -3.73
CA VAL A 82 0.82 -15.98 -2.79
C VAL A 82 0.14 -16.12 -1.42
N ARG A 83 -0.10 -17.36 -0.99
CA ARG A 83 -0.81 -17.62 0.27
C ARG A 83 0.13 -17.56 1.46
N GLU A 84 -0.21 -16.68 2.41
CA GLU A 84 0.48 -16.60 3.69
C GLU A 84 0.01 -17.73 4.62
N PRO A 85 0.91 -18.55 5.19
CA PRO A 85 0.52 -19.60 6.13
C PRO A 85 -0.02 -19.03 7.45
N LYS A 86 0.42 -17.84 7.81
CA LYS A 86 -0.08 -17.04 8.95
C LYS A 86 0.12 -15.56 8.66
N TYR A 87 -0.69 -14.71 9.28
CA TYR A 87 -0.53 -13.26 9.18
C TYR A 87 0.82 -12.82 9.77
N LEU A 88 1.66 -12.19 8.96
CA LEU A 88 3.01 -11.76 9.34
C LEU A 88 3.18 -10.24 9.39
N GLY A 89 2.08 -9.52 9.51
CA GLY A 89 2.09 -8.06 9.49
C GLY A 89 2.19 -7.49 8.08
N THR A 90 2.62 -6.24 7.98
CA THR A 90 2.50 -5.46 6.73
C THR A 90 3.40 -5.98 5.62
N ILE A 91 4.67 -6.25 5.88
CA ILE A 91 5.67 -6.59 4.84
C ILE A 91 6.10 -8.08 4.91
N GLY A 92 5.78 -8.76 6.00
CA GLY A 92 6.30 -10.11 6.23
C GLY A 92 5.90 -11.18 5.20
N SER A 93 4.85 -10.93 4.44
CA SER A 93 4.36 -11.83 3.38
C SER A 93 5.24 -11.84 2.12
N ILE A 94 6.04 -10.80 1.90
CA ILE A 94 6.93 -10.70 0.73
C ILE A 94 7.87 -11.90 0.65
N LYS A 95 8.32 -12.41 1.78
CA LYS A 95 9.24 -13.57 1.84
C LYS A 95 8.67 -14.86 1.25
N PHE A 96 7.38 -14.93 0.98
CA PHE A 96 6.75 -16.08 0.33
C PHE A 96 6.62 -15.92 -1.18
N VAL A 97 6.97 -14.76 -1.72
CA VAL A 97 7.12 -14.57 -3.17
C VAL A 97 8.38 -15.32 -3.61
N GLU A 98 8.21 -16.34 -4.45
CA GLU A 98 9.29 -17.26 -4.80
C GLU A 98 10.35 -16.62 -5.70
N THR A 99 9.93 -15.68 -6.56
CA THR A 99 10.83 -15.09 -7.57
C THR A 99 10.54 -13.61 -7.74
N PHE A 100 11.61 -12.82 -7.68
CA PHE A 100 11.64 -11.44 -8.14
C PHE A 100 12.51 -11.36 -9.40
N TYR A 101 12.06 -10.59 -10.38
CA TYR A 101 12.71 -10.42 -11.68
C TYR A 101 13.50 -9.13 -11.79
N ASN A 102 13.25 -8.20 -10.87
CA ASN A 102 13.92 -6.90 -10.79
C ASN A 102 14.53 -6.71 -9.40
N ASP A 103 15.56 -5.87 -9.31
CA ASP A 103 16.26 -5.58 -8.05
C ASP A 103 15.45 -4.67 -7.12
N THR A 104 14.39 -4.07 -7.64
CA THR A 104 13.50 -3.19 -6.87
C THR A 104 12.08 -3.73 -6.86
N VAL A 105 11.48 -3.73 -5.67
CA VAL A 105 10.11 -4.22 -5.45
C VAL A 105 9.25 -3.09 -4.90
N LEU A 106 8.14 -2.82 -5.58
CA LEU A 106 7.07 -1.98 -5.07
C LEU A 106 6.15 -2.83 -4.18
N VAL A 107 6.03 -2.48 -2.93
CA VAL A 107 5.12 -3.13 -1.98
C VAL A 107 4.03 -2.14 -1.59
N MET A 108 2.77 -2.54 -1.70
CA MET A 108 1.67 -1.65 -1.35
C MET A 108 0.46 -2.41 -0.78
N ASN A 109 -0.33 -1.70 0.02
CA ASN A 109 -1.63 -2.19 0.43
C ASN A 109 -2.56 -2.31 -0.80
N SER A 110 -3.30 -3.40 -0.88
CA SER A 110 -4.20 -3.70 -2.02
C SER A 110 -5.49 -2.87 -2.05
N ASP A 111 -5.78 -2.14 -0.97
CA ASP A 111 -7.03 -1.41 -0.74
C ASP A 111 -6.87 0.12 -0.77
N LEU A 112 -5.84 0.60 -1.45
CA LEU A 112 -5.54 2.02 -1.59
C LEU A 112 -6.25 2.64 -2.80
N PHE A 113 -6.66 3.89 -2.63
CA PHE A 113 -6.92 4.82 -3.72
C PHE A 113 -5.82 5.88 -3.69
N THR A 114 -4.96 5.88 -4.70
CA THR A 114 -3.80 6.76 -4.75
C THR A 114 -3.63 7.36 -6.14
N ASN A 115 -3.15 8.58 -6.19
CA ASN A 115 -2.72 9.27 -7.40
C ASN A 115 -1.20 9.46 -7.45
N ILE A 116 -0.44 8.71 -6.64
CA ILE A 116 1.02 8.78 -6.63
C ILE A 116 1.56 8.54 -8.05
N ASP A 117 2.53 9.34 -8.45
CA ASP A 117 3.31 9.08 -9.64
C ASP A 117 4.39 8.05 -9.32
N PHE A 118 4.20 6.82 -9.80
CA PHE A 118 5.15 5.72 -9.54
C PHE A 118 6.48 5.92 -10.27
N GLU A 119 6.50 6.64 -11.39
CA GLU A 119 7.74 6.97 -12.08
C GLU A 119 8.56 7.97 -11.27
N ASP A 120 7.96 9.06 -10.81
CA ASP A 120 8.62 10.05 -9.96
C ASP A 120 9.12 9.42 -8.65
N PHE A 121 8.29 8.56 -8.04
CA PHE A 121 8.65 7.84 -6.81
C PHE A 121 9.86 6.91 -7.02
N PHE A 122 9.90 6.20 -8.14
CA PHE A 122 11.03 5.33 -8.50
C PHE A 122 12.29 6.12 -8.83
N LEU A 123 12.17 7.21 -9.59
CA LEU A 123 13.31 8.08 -9.90
C LEU A 123 13.91 8.69 -8.62
N HIS A 124 13.06 9.15 -7.71
CA HIS A 124 13.51 9.66 -6.40
C HIS A 124 14.25 8.59 -5.60
N PHE A 125 13.72 7.36 -5.56
CA PHE A 125 14.37 6.21 -4.91
C PHE A 125 15.77 5.94 -5.47
N CYS A 126 15.91 5.91 -6.79
CA CYS A 126 17.20 5.70 -7.46
C CYS A 126 18.18 6.85 -7.24
N GLN A 127 17.72 8.10 -7.31
CA GLN A 127 18.58 9.29 -7.12
C GLN A 127 19.20 9.37 -5.74
N HIS A 128 18.53 8.86 -4.72
CA HIS A 128 19.02 8.88 -3.34
C HIS A 128 19.75 7.59 -2.94
N ASP A 129 19.91 6.65 -3.86
CA ASP A 129 20.52 5.33 -3.60
C ASP A 129 19.98 4.68 -2.31
N ALA A 130 18.68 4.81 -2.10
CA ALA A 130 18.03 4.35 -0.88
C ALA A 130 17.85 2.82 -0.89
N ASP A 131 17.95 2.17 0.27
CA ASP A 131 17.56 0.77 0.43
C ASP A 131 16.05 0.61 0.51
N MET A 132 15.36 1.66 1.00
CA MET A 132 13.91 1.73 1.11
C MET A 132 13.42 3.17 0.97
N SER A 133 12.34 3.37 0.22
CA SER A 133 11.55 4.61 0.20
C SER A 133 10.11 4.33 0.61
N VAL A 134 9.53 5.25 1.38
CA VAL A 134 8.16 5.14 1.88
C VAL A 134 7.36 6.36 1.42
N ALA A 135 6.23 6.12 0.77
CA ALA A 135 5.29 7.19 0.47
C ALA A 135 4.60 7.66 1.76
N ALA A 136 4.61 8.96 2.00
CA ALA A 136 3.99 9.57 3.17
C ALA A 136 3.02 10.67 2.74
N VAL A 137 1.93 10.79 3.51
CA VAL A 137 0.94 11.85 3.30
C VAL A 137 0.91 12.80 4.50
N PRO A 138 0.80 14.10 4.29
CA PRO A 138 0.68 15.04 5.40
C PRO A 138 -0.67 14.82 6.11
N TYR A 139 -0.61 14.71 7.43
CA TYR A 139 -1.78 14.63 8.30
C TYR A 139 -1.74 15.79 9.28
N VAL A 140 -2.72 16.67 9.18
CA VAL A 140 -2.75 17.92 9.94
C VAL A 140 -3.81 17.83 11.03
N VAL A 141 -3.39 18.06 12.28
CA VAL A 141 -4.26 18.13 13.44
C VAL A 141 -4.33 19.59 13.92
N LYS A 142 -5.53 20.16 13.93
CA LYS A 142 -5.81 21.47 14.51
C LYS A 142 -6.31 21.28 15.93
N VAL A 143 -5.58 21.79 16.93
CA VAL A 143 -6.01 21.76 18.31
C VAL A 143 -6.81 23.02 18.60
N PRO A 144 -8.11 22.96 18.97
CA PRO A 144 -8.94 24.15 19.12
C PRO A 144 -8.73 24.90 20.45
N TYR A 145 -7.68 24.54 21.20
CA TYR A 145 -7.34 25.08 22.52
C TYR A 145 -5.89 25.54 22.57
N GLY A 146 -5.57 26.39 23.56
CA GLY A 146 -4.20 26.66 23.96
C GLY A 146 -3.53 25.39 24.51
N VAL A 147 -2.34 25.06 24.03
CA VAL A 147 -1.54 23.91 24.46
C VAL A 147 -0.37 24.39 25.28
N PHE A 148 -0.23 23.89 26.52
CA PHE A 148 0.90 24.19 27.36
C PHE A 148 2.15 23.45 26.93
N ASN A 149 3.25 24.16 26.85
CA ASN A 149 4.58 23.59 26.68
C ASN A 149 5.14 23.30 28.09
N LEU A 150 5.30 22.03 28.42
CA LEU A 150 5.72 21.58 29.75
C LEU A 150 7.18 21.12 29.76
N GLU A 151 7.88 21.46 30.83
CA GLU A 151 9.17 20.86 31.20
C GLU A 151 8.99 20.25 32.61
N GLY A 152 8.87 18.94 32.67
CA GLY A 152 8.43 18.25 33.88
C GLY A 152 7.01 18.66 34.28
N ARG A 153 6.86 19.37 35.40
CA ARG A 153 5.59 19.92 35.90
C ARG A 153 5.45 21.44 35.76
N GLU A 154 6.46 22.09 35.15
CA GLU A 154 6.47 23.53 34.95
C GLU A 154 5.93 23.91 33.58
N ILE A 155 5.08 24.94 33.55
CA ILE A 155 4.60 25.55 32.30
C ILE A 155 5.68 26.50 31.79
N LYS A 156 6.27 26.21 30.64
CA LYS A 156 7.28 27.09 29.98
C LYS A 156 6.67 28.01 28.93
N GLY A 157 5.47 27.74 28.51
CA GLY A 157 4.77 28.58 27.54
C GLY A 157 3.41 28.01 27.13
N VAL A 158 2.72 28.77 26.29
CA VAL A 158 1.42 28.40 25.72
C VAL A 158 1.48 28.63 24.21
N THR A 159 1.05 27.65 23.43
CA THR A 159 0.84 27.81 21.99
C THR A 159 -0.67 27.83 21.74
N GLU A 160 -1.19 28.97 21.29
CA GLU A 160 -2.62 29.14 21.05
C GLU A 160 -3.03 28.41 19.76
N LYS A 161 -4.02 27.52 19.86
CA LYS A 161 -4.64 26.78 18.75
C LYS A 161 -3.63 26.23 17.74
N PRO A 162 -2.63 25.44 18.20
CA PRO A 162 -1.57 24.98 17.32
C PRO A 162 -2.11 24.09 16.21
N THR A 163 -1.47 24.19 15.04
CA THR A 163 -1.62 23.24 13.95
C THR A 163 -0.38 22.34 13.94
N ILE A 164 -0.59 21.05 14.15
CA ILE A 164 0.48 20.06 14.20
C ILE A 164 0.41 19.23 12.93
N SER A 165 1.51 19.14 12.19
CA SER A 165 1.60 18.34 10.98
C SER A 165 2.42 17.08 11.24
N TYR A 166 1.87 15.95 10.83
CA TYR A 166 2.52 14.64 10.85
C TYR A 166 2.64 14.12 9.41
N TYR A 167 3.57 13.21 9.19
CA TYR A 167 3.63 12.43 7.96
C TYR A 167 3.11 11.03 8.24
N ALA A 168 1.92 10.73 7.74
CA ALA A 168 1.32 9.41 7.90
C ALA A 168 1.82 8.47 6.79
N ASN A 169 2.12 7.23 7.17
CA ASN A 169 2.50 6.18 6.23
C ASN A 169 1.35 5.88 5.26
N ALA A 170 1.59 6.04 3.96
CA ALA A 170 0.59 5.78 2.92
C ALA A 170 0.43 4.29 2.58
N GLY A 171 1.28 3.41 3.11
CA GLY A 171 1.25 1.98 2.81
C GLY A 171 1.78 1.63 1.42
N ILE A 172 2.72 2.42 0.91
CA ILE A 172 3.40 2.21 -0.37
C ILE A 172 4.90 2.35 -0.15
N TYR A 173 5.66 1.35 -0.59
CA TYR A 173 7.09 1.23 -0.34
C TYR A 173 7.83 0.81 -1.61
N LEU A 174 9.03 1.34 -1.83
CA LEU A 174 10.03 0.78 -2.73
C LEU A 174 11.17 0.20 -1.90
N ILE A 175 11.64 -0.99 -2.24
CA ILE A 175 12.67 -1.74 -1.50
C ILE A 175 13.63 -2.34 -2.51
N LYS A 176 14.94 -2.27 -2.23
CA LYS A 176 15.97 -3.06 -2.92
C LYS A 176 15.88 -4.52 -2.54
#